data_f4c5bac1b38ac4f2c048dc874ad9efbe
#
_entry.id   f4c5bac1b38ac4f2c048dc874ad9efbe
#
_cell.length_a   1.000
_cell.length_b   1.000
_cell.length_c   1.000
_cell.angle_alpha   90.00
_cell.angle_beta   90.00
_cell.angle_gamma   90.00
#
_symmetry.space_group_name_H-M   'P 1'
#
loop_
_entity.id
_entity.type
_entity.pdbx_description
1 polymer ?
#
loop_
_entity_poly.entity_id
_entity_poly.type
_entity_poly.pdbx_seq_one_letter_code
_entity_poly.pdbx_strand_id
1 'polypeptide(L)'
;AKLAREAEIAFATLAFVTDYDCWKVDEEPVTAETVIGHLLANADTAKRLLAQIIPSIPMEATEPEHRALDAALVTQQAAWPPGAAEKLRPLLGRFL
;
A
#
# COMPACT_ATOMS: atom_id res chain seq x y z
N ALA A 1 -0.53 -5.11 -1.02
CA ALA A 1 -0.22 -4.81 -2.42
C ALA A 1 -1.30 -5.36 -3.38
N LYS A 2 -1.66 -6.66 -3.32
CA LYS A 2 -2.60 -7.27 -4.29
C LYS A 2 -3.97 -6.59 -4.33
N LEU A 3 -4.61 -6.38 -3.18
CA LEU A 3 -5.91 -5.70 -3.09
C LEU A 3 -5.85 -4.24 -3.56
N ALA A 4 -4.75 -3.54 -3.29
CA ALA A 4 -4.55 -2.19 -3.80
C ALA A 4 -4.50 -2.20 -5.34
N ARG A 5 -3.79 -3.16 -5.95
CA ARG A 5 -3.74 -3.32 -7.41
C ARG A 5 -5.11 -3.65 -8.01
N GLU A 6 -5.92 -4.51 -7.35
CA GLU A 6 -7.30 -4.79 -7.78
C GLU A 6 -8.20 -3.54 -7.69
N ALA A 7 -7.89 -2.61 -6.81
CA ALA A 7 -8.58 -1.34 -6.68
C ALA A 7 -7.96 -0.22 -7.52
N GLU A 8 -6.97 -0.51 -8.36
CA GLU A 8 -6.21 0.45 -9.17
C GLU A 8 -5.57 1.58 -8.33
N ILE A 9 -5.16 1.23 -7.11
CA ILE A 9 -4.49 2.15 -6.17
C ILE A 9 -2.98 1.93 -6.26
N ALA A 10 -2.23 2.98 -6.58
CA ALA A 10 -0.77 2.98 -6.46
C ALA A 10 -0.39 2.79 -4.99
N PHE A 11 0.45 1.80 -4.71
CA PHE A 11 0.77 1.35 -3.37
C PHE A 11 2.28 1.26 -3.16
N ALA A 12 2.75 1.91 -2.12
CA ALA A 12 4.12 1.78 -1.63
C ALA A 12 4.12 1.45 -0.14
N THR A 13 5.15 0.76 0.31
CA THR A 13 5.34 0.43 1.74
C THR A 13 6.55 1.18 2.27
N LEU A 14 6.35 1.91 3.36
CA LEU A 14 7.41 2.48 4.15
C LEU A 14 7.63 1.59 5.38
N ALA A 15 8.73 0.85 5.40
CA ALA A 15 9.07 -0.06 6.49
C ALA A 15 10.15 0.56 7.39
N PHE A 16 9.97 0.45 8.69
CA PHE A 16 10.93 0.86 9.69
C PHE A 16 11.49 -0.35 10.41
N VAL A 17 12.82 -0.42 10.48
CA VAL A 17 13.54 -1.49 11.17
C VAL A 17 13.68 -1.11 12.64
N THR A 18 13.47 -2.06 13.54
CA THR A 18 13.53 -1.87 15.00
C THR A 18 14.74 -2.54 15.63
N ASP A 19 15.28 -3.58 15.00
CA ASP A 19 16.46 -4.31 15.44
C ASP A 19 17.18 -4.97 14.26
N TYR A 20 18.30 -5.59 14.53
CA TYR A 20 19.11 -6.33 13.55
C TYR A 20 18.84 -7.85 13.58
N ASP A 21 17.88 -8.28 14.41
CA ASP A 21 17.60 -9.69 14.62
C ASP A 21 18.87 -10.46 15.09
N CYS A 22 18.89 -11.77 14.98
CA CYS A 22 19.97 -12.64 15.48
C CYS A 22 21.24 -12.68 14.62
N TRP A 23 21.31 -11.97 13.49
CA TRP A 23 22.49 -12.03 12.62
C TRP A 23 23.65 -11.15 13.08
N LYS A 24 23.42 -10.17 13.95
CA LYS A 24 24.44 -9.29 14.50
C LYS A 24 24.85 -9.74 15.91
N VAL A 25 25.95 -10.44 16.00
CA VAL A 25 26.41 -11.16 17.22
C VAL A 25 26.94 -10.23 18.32
N ASP A 26 27.35 -8.99 17.98
CA ASP A 26 28.04 -8.05 18.88
C ASP A 26 27.09 -7.00 19.50
N GLU A 27 25.77 -7.17 19.39
CA GLU A 27 24.83 -6.25 20.01
C GLU A 27 24.34 -6.72 21.39
N GLU A 28 24.17 -5.72 22.27
CA GLU A 28 23.50 -5.91 23.56
C GLU A 28 22.09 -6.50 23.36
N PRO A 29 21.62 -7.36 24.28
CA PRO A 29 20.26 -7.91 24.18
C PRO A 29 19.21 -6.80 24.02
N VAL A 30 18.32 -6.97 23.07
CA VAL A 30 17.23 -6.01 22.80
C VAL A 30 16.30 -5.95 24.01
N THR A 31 16.21 -4.80 24.66
CA THR A 31 15.29 -4.57 25.77
C THR A 31 13.98 -3.96 25.27
N ALA A 32 12.91 -4.10 26.06
CA ALA A 32 11.63 -3.45 25.75
C ALA A 32 11.77 -1.93 25.63
N GLU A 33 12.62 -1.31 26.43
CA GLU A 33 12.89 0.14 26.38
C GLU A 33 13.56 0.54 25.06
N THR A 34 14.53 -0.25 24.59
CA THR A 34 15.19 -0.02 23.29
C THR A 34 14.18 -0.10 22.15
N VAL A 35 13.29 -1.12 22.14
CA VAL A 35 12.25 -1.27 21.12
C VAL A 35 11.28 -0.08 21.14
N ILE A 36 10.82 0.34 22.31
CA ILE A 36 9.93 1.49 22.45
C ILE A 36 10.61 2.76 21.95
N GLY A 37 11.88 2.98 22.29
CA GLY A 37 12.67 4.11 21.81
C GLY A 37 12.74 4.15 20.29
N HIS A 38 13.03 3.02 19.63
CA HIS A 38 13.05 2.91 18.18
C HIS A 38 11.67 3.15 17.55
N LEU A 39 10.60 2.60 18.15
CA LEU A 39 9.23 2.83 17.67
C LEU A 39 8.85 4.32 17.69
N LEU A 40 9.17 5.03 18.77
CA LEU A 40 8.86 6.46 18.89
C LEU A 40 9.67 7.29 17.88
N ALA A 41 10.97 7.03 17.74
CA ALA A 41 11.83 7.69 16.77
C ALA A 41 11.38 7.41 15.31
N ASN A 42 11.02 6.17 15.01
CA ASN A 42 10.48 5.76 13.72
C ASN A 42 9.14 6.45 13.42
N ALA A 43 8.24 6.55 14.41
CA ALA A 43 6.96 7.24 14.26
C ALA A 43 7.15 8.74 13.96
N ASP A 44 8.09 9.42 14.63
CA ASP A 44 8.40 10.81 14.35
C ASP A 44 9.02 10.98 12.94
N THR A 45 9.92 10.10 12.56
CA THR A 45 10.51 10.08 11.22
C THR A 45 9.44 9.85 10.15
N ALA A 46 8.50 8.92 10.38
CA ALA A 46 7.38 8.66 9.47
C ALA A 46 6.52 9.92 9.28
N LYS A 47 6.15 10.61 10.36
CA LYS A 47 5.36 11.86 10.28
C LYS A 47 6.06 12.93 9.45
N ARG A 48 7.36 13.12 9.65
CA ARG A 48 8.14 14.11 8.89
C ARG A 48 8.23 13.74 7.41
N LEU A 49 8.49 12.47 7.11
CA LEU A 49 8.51 11.97 5.72
C LEU A 49 7.17 12.16 5.03
N LEU A 50 6.07 11.78 5.67
CA LEU A 50 4.73 11.94 5.10
C LEU A 50 4.39 13.41 4.84
N ALA A 51 4.76 14.30 5.76
CA ALA A 51 4.55 15.74 5.59
C ALA A 51 5.32 16.31 4.37
N GLN A 52 6.46 15.72 4.01
CA GLN A 52 7.23 16.10 2.83
C GLN A 52 6.75 15.43 1.55
N ILE A 53 6.37 14.15 1.61
CA ILE A 53 6.00 13.36 0.43
C ILE A 53 4.60 13.71 -0.05
N ILE A 54 3.61 13.80 0.84
CA ILE A 54 2.20 14.02 0.47
C ILE A 54 2.02 15.23 -0.46
N PRO A 55 2.61 16.40 -0.20
CA PRO A 55 2.46 17.55 -1.11
C PRO A 55 3.10 17.36 -2.49
N SER A 56 4.02 16.41 -2.63
CA SER A 56 4.71 16.12 -3.90
C SER A 56 4.03 15.04 -4.74
N ILE A 57 3.02 14.36 -4.19
CA ILE A 57 2.27 13.33 -4.92
C ILE A 57 1.41 14.02 -5.99
N PRO A 58 1.56 13.65 -7.28
CA PRO A 58 0.70 14.16 -8.33
C PRO A 58 -0.77 13.82 -8.06
N MET A 59 -1.67 14.79 -8.27
CA MET A 59 -3.12 14.57 -8.16
C MET A 59 -3.67 13.79 -9.36
N GLU A 60 -2.92 13.70 -10.45
CA GLU A 60 -3.31 12.99 -11.64
C GLU A 60 -2.92 11.51 -11.56
N ALA A 61 -3.86 10.65 -11.92
CA ALA A 61 -3.66 9.19 -11.94
C ALA A 61 -2.91 8.76 -13.21
N THR A 62 -1.62 9.04 -13.27
CA THR A 62 -0.75 8.77 -14.44
C THR A 62 0.01 7.45 -14.35
N GLU A 63 0.09 6.86 -13.17
CA GLU A 63 0.86 5.64 -12.94
C GLU A 63 0.19 4.40 -13.56
N PRO A 64 0.97 3.42 -14.05
CA PRO A 64 0.43 2.19 -14.63
C PRO A 64 -0.52 1.42 -13.72
N GLU A 65 -0.35 1.55 -12.40
CA GLU A 65 -1.19 0.92 -11.39
C GLU A 65 -2.64 1.35 -11.47
N HIS A 66 -2.90 2.60 -11.87
CA HIS A 66 -4.25 3.15 -12.06
C HIS A 66 -4.99 2.58 -13.27
N ARG A 67 -4.30 1.75 -14.07
CA ARG A 67 -4.81 1.06 -15.25
C ARG A 67 -4.64 -0.46 -15.14
N ALA A 68 -4.44 -0.97 -13.93
CA ALA A 68 -4.12 -2.38 -13.71
C ALA A 68 -5.22 -3.35 -14.17
N LEU A 69 -6.46 -2.90 -14.25
CA LEU A 69 -7.60 -3.70 -14.67
C LEU A 69 -7.89 -3.65 -16.18
N ASP A 70 -7.19 -2.83 -16.97
CA ASP A 70 -7.46 -2.69 -18.42
C ASP A 70 -7.37 -4.03 -19.17
N ALA A 71 -6.48 -4.93 -18.75
CA ALA A 71 -6.31 -6.26 -19.34
C ALA A 71 -6.73 -7.40 -18.39
N ALA A 72 -7.32 -7.10 -17.25
CA ALA A 72 -7.66 -8.12 -16.23
C ALA A 72 -9.09 -8.65 -16.36
N LEU A 73 -9.98 -7.89 -17.01
CA LEU A 73 -11.39 -8.27 -17.17
C LEU A 73 -11.57 -9.12 -18.43
N VAL A 74 -11.38 -10.43 -18.28
CA VAL A 74 -11.51 -11.39 -19.41
C VAL A 74 -12.93 -11.88 -19.62
N THR A 75 -13.79 -11.82 -18.61
CA THR A 75 -15.20 -12.24 -18.70
C THR A 75 -16.04 -11.13 -19.30
N GLN A 76 -16.74 -11.42 -20.40
CA GLN A 76 -17.68 -10.48 -21.01
C GLN A 76 -18.80 -10.10 -20.04
N GLN A 77 -19.22 -8.84 -20.03
CA GLN A 77 -20.30 -8.35 -19.15
C GLN A 77 -21.61 -9.14 -19.27
N ALA A 78 -21.96 -9.58 -20.49
CA ALA A 78 -23.15 -10.39 -20.75
C ALA A 78 -23.17 -11.74 -20.01
N ALA A 79 -21.98 -12.23 -19.59
CA ALA A 79 -21.83 -13.47 -18.83
C ALA A 79 -21.70 -13.24 -17.31
N TRP A 80 -21.85 -12.02 -16.85
CA TRP A 80 -21.76 -11.73 -15.42
C TRP A 80 -23.04 -12.19 -14.69
N PRO A 81 -22.89 -12.73 -13.48
CA PRO A 81 -24.03 -13.08 -12.64
C PRO A 81 -24.92 -11.86 -12.35
N PRO A 82 -26.22 -12.06 -12.17
CA PRO A 82 -27.13 -10.99 -11.76
C PRO A 82 -26.65 -10.25 -10.52
N GLY A 83 -26.63 -8.92 -10.56
CA GLY A 83 -26.16 -8.07 -9.46
C GLY A 83 -24.63 -7.92 -9.33
N ALA A 84 -23.83 -8.63 -10.13
CA ALA A 84 -22.36 -8.52 -10.07
C ALA A 84 -21.86 -7.11 -10.40
N ALA A 85 -22.43 -6.47 -11.40
CA ALA A 85 -22.09 -5.10 -11.79
C ALA A 85 -22.29 -4.11 -10.62
N GLU A 86 -23.42 -4.20 -9.93
CA GLU A 86 -23.74 -3.33 -8.80
C GLU A 86 -22.78 -3.59 -7.62
N LYS A 87 -22.56 -4.85 -7.28
CA LYS A 87 -21.65 -5.26 -6.21
C LYS A 87 -20.21 -4.82 -6.45
N LEU A 88 -19.76 -4.87 -7.69
CA LEU A 88 -18.38 -4.54 -8.08
C LEU A 88 -18.20 -3.10 -8.56
N ARG A 89 -19.25 -2.29 -8.58
CA ARG A 89 -19.22 -0.88 -9.00
C ARG A 89 -18.07 -0.06 -8.37
N PRO A 90 -17.74 -0.20 -7.06
CA PRO A 90 -16.65 0.54 -6.47
C PRO A 90 -15.27 0.27 -7.10
N LEU A 91 -15.08 -0.92 -7.69
CA LEU A 91 -13.84 -1.32 -8.34
C LEU A 91 -13.89 -1.17 -9.86
N LEU A 92 -15.04 -1.49 -10.46
CA LEU A 92 -15.20 -1.61 -11.92
C LEU A 92 -15.99 -0.46 -12.54
N GLY A 93 -16.25 0.62 -11.80
CA GLY A 93 -17.15 1.70 -12.25
C GLY A 93 -16.81 2.28 -13.62
N ARG A 94 -15.52 2.37 -13.97
CA ARG A 94 -15.08 2.89 -15.28
C ARG A 94 -15.29 1.90 -16.46
N PHE A 95 -15.66 0.66 -16.17
CA PHE A 95 -15.93 -0.39 -17.17
C PHE A 95 -17.42 -0.68 -17.32
N LEU A 96 -18.27 -0.07 -16.49
CA LEU A 96 -19.72 -0.22 -16.45
C LEU A 96 -20.38 0.96 -17.17
#